data_7b84c054003ae0216cf38ce23b9dc20b
#
_entry.id   7b84c054003ae0216cf38ce23b9dc20b
#
_cell.length_a   1.000
_cell.length_b   1.000
_cell.length_c   1.000
_cell.angle_alpha   90.00
_cell.angle_beta   90.00
_cell.angle_gamma   90.00
#
_symmetry.space_group_name_H-M   'P 1'
#
loop_
_entity.id
_entity.type
_entity.pdbx_description
1 polymer ?
#
loop_
_entity_poly.entity_id
_entity_poly.type
_entity_poly.pdbx_seq_one_letter_code
_entity_poly.pdbx_strand_id
1 'polypeptide(L)'
;MNIAQLFVIVGPYYTVPVTRGSPNPRFLRLPQRLTKARKAADVTRRALEQKAGGTNGAILYIEEGRRVPTVETVARLAHALGVRAAWLAYGVEELDAAGFRSTTVGMAARLLAVRAAQQLSRAELGRRTGLSPRAIAKIEAGGQSGVDVIEMLAKALRISPAWLAFNEGPQVLPASRRGRPPAQSPADAR
;
A
#
# COMPACT_ATOMS: atom_id res chain seq x y z
N MET A 1 -9.53 31.87 3.90
CA MET A 1 -8.31 31.30 3.29
C MET A 1 -8.67 29.96 2.66
N ASN A 2 -8.75 29.93 1.34
CA ASN A 2 -9.24 28.78 0.56
C ASN A 2 -8.10 27.78 0.43
N ILE A 3 -8.11 26.68 1.20
CA ILE A 3 -7.13 25.62 1.08
C ILE A 3 -7.59 24.78 -0.14
N ALA A 4 -7.06 25.09 -1.32
CA ALA A 4 -7.22 24.26 -2.49
C ALA A 4 -6.65 22.87 -2.19
N GLN A 5 -7.53 21.90 -1.92
CA GLN A 5 -7.16 20.51 -1.82
C GLN A 5 -6.77 20.03 -3.23
N LEU A 6 -5.49 19.73 -3.42
CA LEU A 6 -5.03 19.06 -4.63
C LEU A 6 -5.48 17.59 -4.55
N PHE A 7 -6.24 17.16 -5.55
CA PHE A 7 -6.65 15.76 -5.72
C PHE A 7 -5.82 15.12 -6.84
N VAL A 8 -5.30 13.92 -6.59
CA VAL A 8 -4.75 13.08 -7.66
C VAL A 8 -5.86 12.16 -8.14
N ILE A 9 -6.22 12.27 -9.42
CA ILE A 9 -7.20 11.39 -10.04
C ILE A 9 -6.51 10.06 -10.33
N VAL A 10 -6.94 9.00 -9.66
CA VAL A 10 -6.47 7.63 -9.86
C VAL A 10 -7.59 6.84 -10.54
N GLY A 11 -7.69 6.98 -11.86
CA GLY A 11 -8.76 6.37 -12.65
C GLY A 11 -10.10 7.12 -12.57
N PRO A 12 -11.12 6.68 -13.33
CA PRO A 12 -12.36 7.44 -13.52
C PRO A 12 -13.25 7.59 -12.27
N TYR A 13 -12.91 6.97 -11.14
CA TYR A 13 -13.76 6.92 -9.94
C TYR A 13 -13.06 7.20 -8.61
N TYR A 14 -11.79 7.58 -8.61
CA TYR A 14 -11.06 7.77 -7.35
C TYR A 14 -10.27 9.08 -7.34
N THR A 15 -10.64 9.97 -6.44
CA THR A 15 -9.87 11.15 -6.10
C THR A 15 -9.23 10.95 -4.73
N VAL A 16 -7.89 10.91 -4.67
CA VAL A 16 -7.17 10.86 -3.40
C VAL A 16 -6.83 12.29 -2.98
N PRO A 17 -7.26 12.77 -1.81
CA PRO A 17 -6.86 14.08 -1.34
C PRO A 17 -5.36 14.11 -1.05
N VAL A 18 -4.61 14.90 -1.82
CA VAL A 18 -3.19 15.15 -1.60
C VAL A 18 -3.06 16.49 -0.87
N THR A 19 -2.76 16.45 0.42
CA THR A 19 -2.42 17.65 1.17
C THR A 19 -1.00 18.08 0.80
N ARG A 20 -0.78 19.41 0.58
CA ARG A 20 0.54 19.98 0.33
C ARG A 20 1.53 19.51 1.41
N GLY A 21 2.64 18.87 1.00
CA GLY A 21 3.66 18.35 1.92
C GLY A 21 3.48 16.89 2.36
N SER A 22 2.39 16.20 1.97
CA SER A 22 2.29 14.75 2.14
C SER A 22 2.97 14.03 0.98
N PRO A 23 3.83 13.04 1.24
CA PRO A 23 4.35 12.20 0.16
C PRO A 23 3.19 11.52 -0.56
N ASN A 24 3.31 11.39 -1.89
CA ASN A 24 2.32 10.68 -2.69
C ASN A 24 2.07 9.27 -2.13
N PRO A 25 0.82 8.77 -2.17
CA PRO A 25 0.52 7.41 -1.74
C PRO A 25 1.44 6.40 -2.42
N ARG A 26 1.97 5.47 -1.66
CA ARG A 26 2.98 4.51 -2.13
C ARG A 26 2.44 3.55 -3.18
N PHE A 27 1.15 3.23 -3.10
CA PHE A 27 0.48 2.35 -4.05
C PHE A 27 0.46 2.94 -5.47
N LEU A 28 0.53 4.26 -5.65
CA LEU A 28 0.57 4.89 -6.98
C LEU A 28 1.73 4.43 -7.86
N ARG A 29 2.82 3.94 -7.27
CA ARG A 29 3.96 3.37 -7.98
C ARG A 29 3.87 1.84 -8.16
N LEU A 30 2.76 1.20 -7.76
CA LEU A 30 2.54 -0.22 -7.95
C LEU A 30 2.58 -0.62 -9.44
N PRO A 31 1.94 0.12 -10.38
CA PRO A 31 2.00 -0.20 -11.80
C PRO A 31 3.42 -0.34 -12.33
N GLN A 32 4.30 0.60 -11.98
CA GLN A 32 5.69 0.60 -12.42
C GLN A 32 6.47 -0.57 -11.79
N ARG A 33 6.25 -0.85 -10.49
CA ARG A 33 6.89 -1.99 -9.81
C ARG A 33 6.44 -3.32 -10.40
N LEU A 34 5.14 -3.46 -10.70
CA LEU A 34 4.59 -4.66 -11.34
C LEU A 34 5.22 -4.89 -12.72
N THR A 35 5.25 -3.86 -13.56
CA THR A 35 5.88 -3.92 -14.88
C THR A 35 7.37 -4.30 -14.78
N LYS A 36 8.10 -3.66 -13.83
CA LYS A 36 9.53 -3.95 -13.59
C LYS A 36 9.72 -5.41 -13.16
N ALA A 37 8.98 -5.89 -12.17
CA ALA A 37 9.08 -7.26 -11.67
C ALA A 37 8.75 -8.29 -12.76
N ARG A 38 7.67 -8.07 -13.52
CA ARG A 38 7.26 -8.96 -14.59
C ARG A 38 8.33 -9.06 -15.69
N LYS A 39 8.89 -7.92 -16.12
CA LYS A 39 9.98 -7.90 -17.12
C LYS A 39 11.25 -8.55 -16.59
N ALA A 40 11.60 -8.33 -15.32
CA ALA A 40 12.77 -8.96 -14.71
C ALA A 40 12.63 -10.49 -14.60
N ALA A 41 11.41 -10.99 -14.43
CA ALA A 41 11.11 -12.41 -14.43
C ALA A 41 10.92 -13.01 -15.84
N ASP A 42 11.06 -12.21 -16.89
CA ASP A 42 10.82 -12.60 -18.31
C ASP A 42 9.45 -13.26 -18.54
N VAL A 43 8.40 -12.74 -17.89
CA VAL A 43 7.04 -13.30 -17.95
C VAL A 43 6.14 -12.37 -18.75
N THR A 44 5.37 -12.94 -19.71
CA THR A 44 4.32 -12.18 -20.43
C THR A 44 3.16 -11.85 -19.49
N ARG A 45 2.34 -10.84 -19.81
CA ARG A 45 1.13 -10.51 -19.04
C ARG A 45 0.21 -11.72 -18.94
N ARG A 46 -0.03 -12.42 -20.07
CA ARG A 46 -0.88 -13.60 -20.12
C ARG A 46 -0.37 -14.73 -19.24
N ALA A 47 0.93 -15.02 -19.27
CA ALA A 47 1.53 -16.03 -18.42
C ALA A 47 1.43 -15.67 -16.93
N LEU A 48 1.60 -14.38 -16.58
CA LEU A 48 1.42 -13.92 -15.21
C LEU A 48 -0.03 -14.02 -14.74
N GLU A 49 -1.00 -13.72 -15.62
CA GLU A 49 -2.43 -13.90 -15.32
C GLU A 49 -2.76 -15.36 -15.01
N GLN A 50 -2.25 -16.28 -15.82
CA GLN A 50 -2.43 -17.73 -15.59
C GLN A 50 -1.80 -18.18 -14.26
N LYS A 51 -0.56 -17.77 -13.98
CA LYS A 51 0.13 -18.12 -12.73
C LYS A 51 -0.55 -17.55 -11.49
N ALA A 52 -1.08 -16.32 -11.58
CA ALA A 52 -1.74 -15.65 -10.48
C ALA A 52 -3.22 -15.97 -10.33
N GLY A 53 -3.80 -16.82 -11.21
CA GLY A 53 -5.23 -17.13 -11.21
C GLY A 53 -6.10 -15.91 -11.49
N GLY A 54 -5.63 -15.01 -12.37
CA GLY A 54 -6.32 -13.78 -12.76
C GLY A 54 -7.23 -13.98 -13.98
N THR A 55 -8.06 -12.96 -14.25
CA THR A 55 -8.89 -12.87 -15.46
C THR A 55 -8.14 -12.15 -16.57
N ASN A 56 -8.41 -12.52 -17.82
CA ASN A 56 -7.78 -11.93 -19.02
C ASN A 56 -7.84 -10.38 -18.98
N GLY A 57 -6.70 -9.75 -19.24
CA GLY A 57 -6.55 -8.29 -19.31
C GLY A 57 -6.41 -7.58 -17.96
N ALA A 58 -6.53 -8.27 -16.84
CA ALA A 58 -6.44 -7.63 -15.51
C ALA A 58 -5.07 -7.00 -15.26
N ILE A 59 -3.99 -7.68 -15.68
CA ILE A 59 -2.62 -7.18 -15.52
C ILE A 59 -2.39 -5.90 -16.31
N LEU A 60 -2.90 -5.84 -17.56
CA LEU A 60 -2.81 -4.63 -18.39
C LEU A 60 -3.38 -3.42 -17.68
N TYR A 61 -4.62 -3.52 -17.17
CA TYR A 61 -5.27 -2.41 -16.46
C TYR A 61 -4.56 -2.00 -15.17
N ILE A 62 -3.92 -2.93 -14.47
CA ILE A 62 -3.12 -2.62 -13.29
C ILE A 62 -1.81 -1.92 -13.70
N GLU A 63 -1.10 -2.41 -14.73
CA GLU A 63 0.14 -1.81 -15.22
C GLU A 63 -0.07 -0.41 -15.81
N GLU A 64 -1.25 -0.13 -16.38
CA GLU A 64 -1.65 1.19 -16.87
C GLU A 64 -2.17 2.12 -15.76
N GLY A 65 -2.27 1.64 -14.53
CA GLY A 65 -2.82 2.41 -13.40
C GLY A 65 -4.33 2.66 -13.48
N ARG A 66 -5.03 1.97 -14.40
CA ARG A 66 -6.49 2.10 -14.60
C ARG A 66 -7.29 1.29 -13.60
N ARG A 67 -6.65 0.35 -12.90
CA ARG A 67 -7.26 -0.49 -11.88
C ARG A 67 -6.37 -0.62 -10.67
N VAL A 68 -6.92 -0.34 -9.49
CA VAL A 68 -6.26 -0.62 -8.21
C VAL A 68 -6.56 -2.07 -7.82
N PRO A 69 -5.53 -2.92 -7.62
CA PRO A 69 -5.73 -4.30 -7.22
C PRO A 69 -6.11 -4.43 -5.74
N THR A 70 -6.78 -5.53 -5.41
CA THR A 70 -7.01 -5.89 -4.01
C THR A 70 -5.72 -6.40 -3.37
N VAL A 71 -5.66 -6.36 -2.03
CA VAL A 71 -4.55 -6.91 -1.24
C VAL A 71 -4.26 -8.36 -1.64
N GLU A 72 -5.30 -9.17 -1.81
CA GLU A 72 -5.18 -10.56 -2.21
C GLU A 72 -4.63 -10.74 -3.64
N THR A 73 -5.07 -9.90 -4.57
CA THR A 73 -4.54 -9.88 -5.93
C THR A 73 -3.05 -9.56 -5.91
N VAL A 74 -2.62 -8.56 -5.13
CA VAL A 74 -1.19 -8.23 -5.01
C VAL A 74 -0.40 -9.38 -4.40
N ALA A 75 -0.92 -10.04 -3.37
CA ALA A 75 -0.25 -11.20 -2.77
C ALA A 75 -0.04 -12.33 -3.79
N ARG A 76 -1.04 -12.64 -4.61
CA ARG A 76 -0.93 -13.65 -5.67
C ARG A 76 0.06 -13.26 -6.77
N LEU A 77 0.03 -12.01 -7.21
CA LEU A 77 0.98 -11.48 -8.20
C LEU A 77 2.41 -11.51 -7.67
N ALA A 78 2.61 -11.11 -6.44
CA ALA A 78 3.92 -11.13 -5.78
C ALA A 78 4.46 -12.56 -5.67
N HIS A 79 3.62 -13.50 -5.26
CA HIS A 79 3.98 -14.93 -5.21
C HIS A 79 4.36 -15.47 -6.59
N ALA A 80 3.56 -15.18 -7.62
CA ALA A 80 3.81 -15.63 -8.99
C ALA A 80 5.11 -15.06 -9.59
N LEU A 81 5.54 -13.89 -9.13
CA LEU A 81 6.77 -13.19 -9.56
C LEU A 81 7.97 -13.45 -8.65
N GLY A 82 7.80 -14.16 -7.53
CA GLY A 82 8.87 -14.38 -6.55
C GLY A 82 9.33 -13.12 -5.83
N VAL A 83 8.46 -12.12 -5.68
CA VAL A 83 8.75 -10.85 -4.98
C VAL A 83 7.90 -10.70 -3.72
N ARG A 84 8.29 -9.79 -2.84
CA ARG A 84 7.50 -9.50 -1.63
C ARG A 84 6.27 -8.66 -1.96
N ALA A 85 5.12 -9.00 -1.34
CA ALA A 85 3.87 -8.29 -1.57
C ALA A 85 3.94 -6.82 -1.06
N ALA A 86 4.60 -6.57 0.06
CA ALA A 86 4.81 -5.23 0.58
C ALA A 86 5.67 -4.36 -0.34
N TRP A 87 6.70 -4.95 -0.96
CA TRP A 87 7.49 -4.23 -1.97
C TRP A 87 6.63 -3.93 -3.20
N LEU A 88 5.89 -4.90 -3.69
CA LEU A 88 5.05 -4.71 -4.88
C LEU A 88 3.98 -3.63 -4.63
N ALA A 89 3.27 -3.69 -3.50
CA ALA A 89 2.21 -2.75 -3.17
C ALA A 89 2.72 -1.36 -2.82
N TYR A 90 3.70 -1.28 -1.92
CA TYR A 90 4.06 -0.02 -1.24
C TYR A 90 5.53 0.38 -1.41
N GLY A 91 6.35 -0.43 -2.11
CA GLY A 91 7.77 -0.15 -2.32
C GLY A 91 8.59 -0.16 -1.03
N VAL A 92 8.20 -1.01 -0.09
CA VAL A 92 8.98 -1.22 1.14
C VAL A 92 10.20 -2.04 0.77
N GLU A 93 11.38 -1.39 0.74
CA GLU A 93 12.65 -2.05 0.52
C GLU A 93 13.01 -2.96 1.69
N GLU A 94 13.78 -4.01 1.40
CA GLU A 94 14.07 -5.07 2.34
C GLU A 94 14.68 -4.56 3.65
N LEU A 95 13.97 -4.79 4.75
CA LEU A 95 14.57 -5.05 6.02
C LEU A 95 14.68 -6.58 6.09
N ASP A 96 15.91 -7.08 5.90
CA ASP A 96 16.33 -8.48 5.99
C ASP A 96 15.31 -9.54 5.54
N ALA A 97 15.56 -10.10 4.35
CA ALA A 97 14.70 -11.08 3.66
C ALA A 97 14.60 -12.46 4.35
N ALA A 98 15.25 -12.66 5.49
CA ALA A 98 15.25 -13.94 6.18
C ALA A 98 13.98 -14.12 7.02
N GLY A 99 12.98 -14.78 6.44
CA GLY A 99 11.91 -15.42 7.23
C GLY A 99 10.52 -14.81 7.19
N PHE A 100 10.28 -13.67 6.54
CA PHE A 100 8.93 -13.13 6.46
C PHE A 100 8.13 -13.74 5.30
N ARG A 101 7.14 -14.57 5.64
CA ARG A 101 6.13 -15.02 4.66
C ARG A 101 5.05 -13.96 4.56
N SER A 102 4.86 -13.39 3.36
CA SER A 102 3.70 -12.53 3.07
C SER A 102 2.41 -13.30 3.33
N THR A 103 1.54 -12.78 4.19
CA THR A 103 0.23 -13.37 4.43
C THR A 103 -0.84 -12.30 4.57
N THR A 104 -1.93 -12.46 3.83
CA THR A 104 -3.15 -11.65 3.99
C THR A 104 -4.01 -12.15 5.15
N VAL A 105 -3.73 -13.36 5.66
CA VAL A 105 -4.43 -13.95 6.78
C VAL A 105 -4.31 -13.06 8.01
N GLY A 106 -5.43 -12.78 8.64
CA GLY A 106 -5.49 -11.94 9.84
C GLY A 106 -5.46 -10.43 9.58
N MET A 107 -5.47 -9.93 8.33
CA MET A 107 -5.55 -8.50 8.03
C MET A 107 -6.76 -7.85 8.72
N ALA A 108 -7.92 -8.46 8.64
CA ALA A 108 -9.15 -7.99 9.29
C ALA A 108 -8.99 -7.90 10.82
N ALA A 109 -8.40 -8.94 11.43
CA ALA A 109 -8.14 -8.97 12.87
C ALA A 109 -7.11 -7.91 13.29
N ARG A 110 -6.05 -7.69 12.49
CA ARG A 110 -5.07 -6.63 12.74
C ARG A 110 -5.71 -5.25 12.70
N LEU A 111 -6.57 -4.98 11.70
CA LEU A 111 -7.30 -3.71 11.60
C LEU A 111 -8.20 -3.49 12.81
N LEU A 112 -9.01 -4.48 13.17
CA LEU A 112 -9.90 -4.42 14.32
C LEU A 112 -9.12 -4.18 15.62
N ALA A 113 -8.05 -4.93 15.86
CA ALA A 113 -7.24 -4.82 17.07
C ALA A 113 -6.60 -3.43 17.22
N VAL A 114 -6.01 -2.88 16.14
CA VAL A 114 -5.38 -1.55 16.18
C VAL A 114 -6.41 -0.46 16.40
N ARG A 115 -7.55 -0.52 15.71
CA ARG A 115 -8.63 0.46 15.90
C ARG A 115 -9.16 0.41 17.34
N ALA A 116 -9.40 -0.78 17.88
CA ALA A 116 -9.87 -0.95 19.24
C ALA A 116 -8.85 -0.47 20.29
N ALA A 117 -7.57 -0.79 20.09
CA ALA A 117 -6.49 -0.32 20.97
C ALA A 117 -6.37 1.21 21.02
N GLN A 118 -6.70 1.87 19.91
CA GLN A 118 -6.76 3.34 19.82
C GLN A 118 -8.12 3.91 20.26
N GLN A 119 -9.03 3.08 20.76
CA GLN A 119 -10.37 3.47 21.20
C GLN A 119 -11.20 4.22 20.13
N LEU A 120 -10.91 3.97 18.86
CA LEU A 120 -11.61 4.61 17.73
C LEU A 120 -12.88 3.83 17.39
N SER A 121 -14.00 4.54 17.27
CA SER A 121 -15.19 3.98 16.63
C SER A 121 -14.99 3.85 15.12
N ARG A 122 -15.77 2.98 14.45
CA ARG A 122 -15.81 2.91 12.99
C ARG A 122 -16.20 4.25 12.36
N ALA A 123 -17.09 5.00 13.01
CA ALA A 123 -17.51 6.32 12.56
C ALA A 123 -16.36 7.33 12.62
N GLU A 124 -15.56 7.30 13.70
CA GLU A 124 -14.39 8.18 13.83
C GLU A 124 -13.31 7.83 12.81
N LEU A 125 -13.00 6.54 12.64
CA LEU A 125 -12.06 6.11 11.60
C LEU A 125 -12.58 6.47 10.19
N GLY A 126 -13.90 6.36 9.99
CA GLY A 126 -14.57 6.80 8.76
C GLY A 126 -14.38 8.28 8.47
N ARG A 127 -14.55 9.16 9.47
CA ARG A 127 -14.29 10.61 9.32
C ARG A 127 -12.83 10.91 8.91
N ARG A 128 -11.86 10.17 9.48
CA ARG A 128 -10.43 10.34 9.16
C ARG A 128 -10.04 9.86 7.76
N THR A 129 -10.79 8.89 7.22
CA THR A 129 -10.45 8.22 5.96
C THR A 129 -11.40 8.54 4.81
N GLY A 130 -12.56 9.13 5.08
CA GLY A 130 -13.62 9.30 4.09
C GLY A 130 -14.41 8.01 3.79
N LEU A 131 -14.13 6.91 4.51
CA LEU A 131 -14.85 5.64 4.35
C LEU A 131 -16.13 5.63 5.19
N SER A 132 -17.18 4.96 4.69
CA SER A 132 -18.36 4.72 5.50
C SER A 132 -18.06 3.71 6.63
N PRO A 133 -18.72 3.83 7.81
CA PRO A 133 -18.59 2.85 8.90
C PRO A 133 -18.91 1.42 8.45
N ARG A 134 -19.83 1.27 7.49
CA ARG A 134 -20.20 -0.02 6.89
C ARG A 134 -19.08 -0.61 6.04
N ALA A 135 -18.35 0.23 5.29
CA ALA A 135 -17.19 -0.23 4.52
C ALA A 135 -16.09 -0.74 5.46
N ILE A 136 -15.80 -0.03 6.54
CA ILE A 136 -14.84 -0.45 7.55
C ILE A 136 -15.28 -1.77 8.20
N ALA A 137 -16.55 -1.89 8.58
CA ALA A 137 -17.11 -3.12 9.15
C ALA A 137 -16.94 -4.32 8.20
N LYS A 138 -17.16 -4.11 6.88
CA LYS A 138 -16.96 -5.16 5.87
C LYS A 138 -15.50 -5.62 5.80
N ILE A 139 -14.54 -4.71 5.88
CA ILE A 139 -13.10 -5.04 5.86
C ILE A 139 -12.72 -5.79 7.14
N GLU A 140 -13.21 -5.35 8.32
CA GLU A 140 -12.98 -6.02 9.60
C GLU A 140 -13.63 -7.41 9.67
N ALA A 141 -14.65 -7.66 8.86
CA ALA A 141 -15.27 -8.98 8.69
C ALA A 141 -14.56 -9.87 7.64
N GLY A 142 -13.40 -9.47 7.13
CA GLY A 142 -12.63 -10.23 6.14
C GLY A 142 -12.99 -9.93 4.68
N GLY A 143 -13.78 -8.89 4.41
CA GLY A 143 -14.07 -8.46 3.04
C GLY A 143 -12.84 -7.97 2.30
N GLN A 144 -12.78 -8.23 0.99
CA GLN A 144 -11.69 -7.78 0.14
C GLN A 144 -11.60 -6.25 0.11
N SER A 145 -10.36 -5.75 0.08
CA SER A 145 -10.08 -4.31 0.01
C SER A 145 -8.94 -4.01 -0.95
N GLY A 146 -8.99 -2.87 -1.59
CA GLY A 146 -7.90 -2.36 -2.42
C GLY A 146 -6.68 -1.97 -1.58
N VAL A 147 -5.50 -2.02 -2.18
CA VAL A 147 -4.26 -1.59 -1.51
C VAL A 147 -4.24 -0.11 -1.17
N ASP A 148 -4.95 0.71 -1.93
CA ASP A 148 -5.21 2.13 -1.69
C ASP A 148 -5.99 2.37 -0.40
N VAL A 149 -7.08 1.63 -0.21
CA VAL A 149 -7.91 1.71 0.99
C VAL A 149 -7.12 1.28 2.22
N ILE A 150 -6.33 0.22 2.12
CA ILE A 150 -5.48 -0.23 3.23
C ILE A 150 -4.39 0.78 3.56
N GLU A 151 -3.77 1.43 2.57
CA GLU A 151 -2.80 2.50 2.84
C GLU A 151 -3.45 3.70 3.55
N MET A 152 -4.67 4.06 3.15
CA MET A 152 -5.45 5.13 3.77
C MET A 152 -5.79 4.81 5.24
N LEU A 153 -6.26 3.60 5.52
CA LEU A 153 -6.55 3.13 6.88
C LEU A 153 -5.27 3.10 7.74
N ALA A 154 -4.18 2.55 7.20
CA ALA A 154 -2.90 2.49 7.88
C ALA A 154 -2.36 3.88 8.24
N LYS A 155 -2.47 4.84 7.33
CA LYS A 155 -2.10 6.25 7.57
C LYS A 155 -2.93 6.87 8.68
N ALA A 156 -4.25 6.67 8.67
CA ALA A 156 -5.15 7.20 9.70
C ALA A 156 -4.88 6.61 11.09
N LEU A 157 -4.45 5.33 11.14
CA LEU A 157 -4.08 4.61 12.35
C LEU A 157 -2.60 4.77 12.73
N ARG A 158 -1.78 5.47 11.93
CA ARG A 158 -0.34 5.68 12.11
C ARG A 158 0.46 4.37 12.19
N ILE A 159 0.10 3.40 11.36
CA ILE A 159 0.77 2.10 11.25
C ILE A 159 1.29 1.85 9.85
N SER A 160 2.09 0.80 9.70
CA SER A 160 2.62 0.38 8.40
C SER A 160 1.53 -0.28 7.54
N PRO A 161 1.29 0.17 6.30
CA PRO A 161 0.39 -0.51 5.39
C PRO A 161 0.88 -1.91 5.00
N ALA A 162 2.19 -2.13 4.96
CA ALA A 162 2.81 -3.42 4.69
C ALA A 162 2.51 -4.43 5.81
N TRP A 163 2.64 -3.98 7.06
CA TRP A 163 2.27 -4.79 8.22
C TRP A 163 0.76 -5.06 8.24
N LEU A 164 -0.07 -4.04 8.03
CA LEU A 164 -1.52 -4.20 8.05
C LEU A 164 -2.00 -5.19 6.97
N ALA A 165 -1.57 -5.02 5.72
CA ALA A 165 -2.00 -5.84 4.59
C ALA A 165 -1.40 -7.25 4.62
N PHE A 166 -0.08 -7.36 4.77
CA PHE A 166 0.69 -8.57 4.47
C PHE A 166 1.43 -9.17 5.67
N ASN A 167 1.30 -8.54 6.84
CA ASN A 167 2.09 -8.89 8.03
C ASN A 167 3.61 -8.79 7.78
N GLU A 168 4.03 -7.83 6.96
CA GLU A 168 5.43 -7.60 6.61
C GLU A 168 5.98 -6.33 7.25
N GLY A 169 7.15 -6.45 7.85
CA GLY A 169 7.84 -5.34 8.52
C GLY A 169 7.23 -4.94 9.88
N PRO A 170 7.71 -3.85 10.49
CA PRO A 170 7.24 -3.40 11.79
C PRO A 170 5.84 -2.79 11.71
N GLN A 171 5.05 -2.94 12.77
CA GLN A 171 3.71 -2.36 12.87
C GLN A 171 3.75 -0.83 12.77
N VAL A 172 4.70 -0.18 13.45
CA VAL A 172 4.89 1.26 13.42
C VAL A 172 6.08 1.59 12.53
N LEU A 173 5.87 2.44 11.54
CA LEU A 173 6.98 2.92 10.74
C LEU A 173 7.89 3.78 11.61
N PRO A 174 9.23 3.56 11.58
CA PRO A 174 10.15 4.45 12.26
C PRO A 174 9.90 5.88 11.75
N ALA A 175 9.91 6.85 12.67
CA ALA A 175 9.76 8.25 12.31
C ALA A 175 10.75 8.55 11.18
N SER A 176 10.25 9.02 10.05
CA SER A 176 11.10 9.44 8.93
C SER A 176 12.12 10.41 9.49
N ARG A 177 13.41 10.07 9.46
CA ARG A 177 14.48 11.01 9.74
C ARG A 177 14.36 12.11 8.68
N ARG A 178 13.64 13.18 9.01
CA ARG A 178 13.63 14.39 8.20
C ARG A 178 15.08 14.82 8.07
N GLY A 179 15.61 14.73 6.84
CA GLY A 179 16.82 15.36 6.39
C GLY A 179 17.89 15.58 7.45
N ARG A 180 18.78 14.61 7.64
CA ARG A 180 20.11 14.98 8.13
C ARG A 180 20.67 15.93 7.08
N PRO A 181 20.98 17.21 7.40
CA PRO A 181 21.69 18.06 6.46
C PRO A 181 22.93 17.31 5.99
N PRO A 182 23.32 17.45 4.70
CA PRO A 182 24.52 16.81 4.21
C PRO A 182 25.66 17.15 5.16
N ALA A 183 26.41 16.13 5.57
CA ALA A 183 27.61 16.33 6.38
C ALA A 183 28.49 17.36 5.66
N GLN A 184 28.75 18.50 6.30
CA GLN A 184 29.69 19.48 5.79
C GLN A 184 31.03 18.75 5.60
N SER A 185 31.47 18.69 4.34
CA SER A 185 32.79 18.17 4.00
C SER A 185 33.85 18.98 4.78
N PRO A 186 34.86 18.34 5.38
CA PRO A 186 35.90 19.04 6.12
C PRO A 186 36.95 19.69 5.20
N ALA A 187 36.51 20.27 4.06
CA ALA A 187 37.42 20.83 3.04
C ALA A 187 37.58 22.37 3.09
N ASP A 188 36.90 23.08 4.00
CA ASP A 188 37.01 24.55 4.12
C ASP A 188 37.67 25.03 5.42
N ALA A 189 38.63 24.27 5.91
CA ALA A 189 39.51 24.73 6.97
C ALA A 189 40.96 24.78 6.44
N ARG A 190 41.25 25.83 5.62
CA ARG A 190 42.61 26.36 5.40
C ARG A 190 42.54 27.84 5.11
#